data_0c0b8931f19de1c8ceaf9a1e940dfcc1
#
_entry.id   0c0b8931f19de1c8ceaf9a1e940dfcc1
#
_cell.length_a   1.000
_cell.length_b   1.000
_cell.length_c   1.000
_cell.angle_alpha   90.00
_cell.angle_beta   90.00
_cell.angle_gamma   90.00
#
_symmetry.space_group_name_H-M   'P 1'
#
loop_
_entity.id
_entity.type
_entity.pdbx_description
1 polymer ?
#
loop_
_entity_poly.entity_id
_entity_poly.type
_entity_poly.pdbx_seq_one_letter_code
_entity_poly.pdbx_strand_id
1 'polypeptide(L)'
;MSKATVAALTIALLWPAGASAHRLDEYLQAARVSLERTSVLVELDLTPGAAVASTIVPLVDRDADGVISPAEIEAYGRSVLANLSVSLDGQAAALELTRIDAPSIAEMRDGMGTIRLRAAGRVDADSGTRTLVVENRHLPAASVYMINALLPDDRAIRVVSQVRDPQQSSARIEYQIGPGGIEEGAWLSIGALGLLALAAFRRQSMARPAAHATVEGH
;
A
#
# COMPACT_ATOMS: atom_id res chain seq x y z
N MET A 1 -25.00 24.63 38.88
CA MET A 1 -24.35 24.92 37.56
C MET A 1 -25.44 25.40 36.63
N SER A 2 -25.34 26.60 36.04
CA SER A 2 -26.36 27.13 35.16
C SER A 2 -26.35 26.41 33.79
N LYS A 3 -27.52 26.35 33.14
CA LYS A 3 -27.63 25.75 31.81
C LYS A 3 -26.67 26.38 30.76
N ALA A 4 -26.30 27.63 30.97
CA ALA A 4 -25.31 28.36 30.18
C ALA A 4 -23.88 27.84 30.34
N THR A 5 -23.50 27.38 31.54
CA THR A 5 -22.16 26.83 31.82
C THR A 5 -21.97 25.45 31.16
N VAL A 6 -23.03 24.63 31.10
CA VAL A 6 -23.01 23.33 30.44
C VAL A 6 -22.91 23.50 28.92
N ALA A 7 -23.64 24.46 28.29
CA ALA A 7 -23.59 24.74 26.87
C ALA A 7 -22.19 25.25 26.44
N ALA A 8 -21.54 26.10 27.23
CA ALA A 8 -20.20 26.61 26.95
C ALA A 8 -19.13 25.49 26.99
N LEU A 9 -19.27 24.52 27.90
CA LEU A 9 -18.35 23.38 28.01
C LEU A 9 -18.51 22.40 26.85
N THR A 10 -19.73 22.22 26.32
CA THR A 10 -20.01 21.34 25.18
C THR A 10 -19.47 21.90 23.87
N ILE A 11 -19.48 23.23 23.68
CA ILE A 11 -18.94 23.90 22.50
C ILE A 11 -17.41 23.84 22.48
N ALA A 12 -16.74 23.89 23.64
CA ALA A 12 -15.29 23.79 23.73
C ALA A 12 -14.75 22.38 23.37
N LEU A 13 -15.57 21.32 23.52
CA LEU A 13 -15.23 19.94 23.17
C LEU A 13 -15.41 19.64 21.66
N LEU A 14 -16.07 20.51 20.91
CA LEU A 14 -16.30 20.37 19.45
C LEU A 14 -15.30 21.15 18.61
N TRP A 15 -14.31 21.81 19.24
CA TRP A 15 -13.21 22.37 18.45
C TRP A 15 -12.42 21.20 17.88
N PRO A 16 -12.37 21.02 16.55
CA PRO A 16 -11.47 20.04 15.98
C PRO A 16 -10.07 20.44 16.43
N ALA A 17 -9.46 19.65 17.30
CA ALA A 17 -8.03 19.71 17.47
C ALA A 17 -7.49 19.54 16.05
N GLY A 18 -6.93 20.61 15.49
CA GLY A 18 -6.38 20.57 14.14
C GLY A 18 -5.42 19.40 14.09
N ALA A 19 -5.85 18.33 13.43
CA ALA A 19 -4.95 17.31 12.97
C ALA A 19 -4.04 18.02 11.97
N SER A 20 -3.00 18.68 12.48
CA SER A 20 -1.88 19.16 11.71
C SER A 20 -1.29 17.91 11.12
N ALA A 21 -1.72 17.60 9.91
CA ALA A 21 -1.22 16.45 9.19
C ALA A 21 0.30 16.63 9.08
N HIS A 22 1.05 15.63 9.48
CA HIS A 22 2.52 15.49 9.38
C HIS A 22 3.08 15.64 7.94
N ARG A 23 2.30 16.17 7.01
CA ARG A 23 2.65 16.35 5.60
C ARG A 23 3.67 17.45 5.31
N LEU A 24 3.94 18.34 6.27
CA LEU A 24 4.80 19.51 6.01
C LEU A 24 6.24 19.29 6.45
N ASP A 25 6.50 18.32 7.34
CA ASP A 25 7.79 18.21 8.03
C ASP A 25 8.64 17.02 7.56
N GLU A 26 8.13 16.18 6.66
CA GLU A 26 8.77 14.93 6.29
C GLU A 26 8.80 14.72 4.76
N TYR A 27 9.70 13.87 4.31
CA TYR A 27 9.77 13.42 2.92
C TYR A 27 8.96 12.14 2.77
N LEU A 28 7.72 12.24 2.31
CA LEU A 28 6.86 11.08 2.09
C LEU A 28 7.33 10.29 0.86
N GLN A 29 7.61 9.01 1.05
CA GLN A 29 8.01 8.06 0.02
C GLN A 29 7.01 6.90 -0.04
N ALA A 30 6.10 6.94 -0.99
CA ALA A 30 5.06 5.95 -1.15
C ALA A 30 5.36 5.02 -2.34
N ALA A 31 5.70 3.77 -2.06
CA ALA A 31 5.96 2.73 -3.04
C ALA A 31 4.73 1.86 -3.28
N ARG A 32 4.38 1.67 -4.54
CA ARG A 32 3.40 0.70 -5.01
C ARG A 32 4.14 -0.38 -5.80
N VAL A 33 3.92 -1.63 -5.43
CA VAL A 33 4.60 -2.79 -6.01
C VAL A 33 3.58 -3.63 -6.77
N SER A 34 3.77 -3.74 -8.08
CA SER A 34 2.99 -4.63 -8.94
C SER A 34 3.78 -5.89 -9.24
N LEU A 35 3.10 -7.04 -9.13
CA LEU A 35 3.66 -8.35 -9.36
C LEU A 35 3.18 -8.89 -10.70
N GLU A 36 4.11 -9.27 -11.55
CA GLU A 36 3.89 -9.97 -12.81
C GLU A 36 4.63 -11.32 -12.77
N ARG A 37 4.43 -12.17 -13.76
CA ARG A 37 5.06 -13.51 -13.79
C ARG A 37 6.58 -13.46 -13.89
N THR A 38 7.11 -12.51 -14.64
CA THR A 38 8.55 -12.42 -14.97
C THR A 38 9.14 -11.06 -14.62
N SER A 39 8.36 -10.20 -14.00
CA SER A 39 8.79 -8.85 -13.62
C SER A 39 8.13 -8.38 -12.33
N VAL A 40 8.79 -7.46 -11.68
CA VAL A 40 8.24 -6.61 -10.63
C VAL A 40 8.34 -5.16 -11.07
N LEU A 41 7.24 -4.43 -10.95
CA LEU A 41 7.21 -2.99 -11.18
C LEU A 41 7.11 -2.27 -9.85
N VAL A 42 7.94 -1.26 -9.64
CA VAL A 42 7.87 -0.37 -8.48
C VAL A 42 7.57 1.04 -8.97
N GLU A 43 6.44 1.58 -8.54
CA GLU A 43 6.10 2.98 -8.68
C GLU A 43 6.34 3.68 -7.35
N LEU A 44 7.16 4.72 -7.34
CA LEU A 44 7.54 5.46 -6.14
C LEU A 44 7.15 6.93 -6.29
N ASP A 45 6.24 7.37 -5.44
CA ASP A 45 5.87 8.77 -5.28
C ASP A 45 6.69 9.38 -4.15
N LEU A 46 7.44 10.43 -4.44
CA LEU A 46 8.36 11.10 -3.55
C LEU A 46 7.88 12.55 -3.38
N THR A 47 7.29 12.85 -2.21
CA THR A 47 6.70 14.16 -1.94
C THR A 47 7.42 14.82 -0.76
N PRO A 48 8.31 15.80 -1.01
CA PRO A 48 8.92 16.55 0.07
C PRO A 48 7.88 17.47 0.71
N GLY A 49 7.76 17.41 2.04
CA GLY A 49 7.04 18.42 2.77
C GLY A 49 7.77 19.77 2.75
N ALA A 50 7.06 20.86 2.94
CA ALA A 50 7.62 22.22 2.84
C ALA A 50 8.85 22.44 3.75
N ALA A 51 8.86 21.87 4.96
CA ALA A 51 9.96 22.04 5.91
C ALA A 51 11.24 21.32 5.47
N VAL A 52 11.13 20.21 4.75
CA VAL A 52 12.30 19.45 4.26
C VAL A 52 12.66 19.76 2.81
N ALA A 53 11.87 20.55 2.12
CA ALA A 53 12.12 20.91 0.72
C ALA A 53 13.48 21.58 0.51
N SER A 54 13.94 22.40 1.47
CA SER A 54 15.29 23.01 1.44
C SER A 54 16.42 22.00 1.45
N THR A 55 16.19 20.79 1.95
CA THR A 55 17.16 19.68 1.94
C THR A 55 17.04 18.86 0.66
N ILE A 56 15.83 18.68 0.13
CA ILE A 56 15.59 17.82 -1.03
C ILE A 56 15.85 18.52 -2.36
N VAL A 57 15.42 19.80 -2.51
CA VAL A 57 15.60 20.55 -3.75
C VAL A 57 17.06 20.57 -4.25
N PRO A 58 18.10 20.81 -3.42
CA PRO A 58 19.48 20.80 -3.89
C PRO A 58 20.00 19.41 -4.31
N LEU A 59 19.30 18.33 -3.98
CA LEU A 59 19.64 16.99 -4.45
C LEU A 59 19.10 16.74 -5.87
N VAL A 60 18.05 17.47 -6.25
CA VAL A 60 17.39 17.37 -7.55
C VAL A 60 17.89 18.43 -8.52
N ASP A 61 17.86 19.70 -8.15
CA ASP A 61 18.42 20.87 -8.85
C ASP A 61 19.86 21.09 -8.37
N ARG A 62 20.80 20.43 -9.02
CA ARG A 62 22.20 20.33 -8.54
C ARG A 62 23.06 21.54 -8.90
N ASP A 63 22.75 22.21 -10.01
CA ASP A 63 23.43 23.43 -10.45
C ASP A 63 22.77 24.69 -9.90
N ALA A 64 21.62 24.52 -9.21
CA ALA A 64 20.84 25.57 -8.56
C ALA A 64 20.39 26.70 -9.50
N ASP A 65 20.12 26.35 -10.76
CA ASP A 65 19.64 27.31 -11.77
C ASP A 65 18.11 27.57 -11.66
N GLY A 66 17.41 26.81 -10.81
CA GLY A 66 15.99 26.94 -10.55
C GLY A 66 15.12 26.14 -11.52
N VAL A 67 15.72 25.31 -12.38
CA VAL A 67 15.03 24.46 -13.35
C VAL A 67 15.55 23.02 -13.25
N ILE A 68 14.67 22.06 -13.10
CA ILE A 68 15.06 20.65 -13.07
C ILE A 68 15.25 20.15 -14.48
N SER A 69 16.48 19.96 -14.92
CA SER A 69 16.80 19.40 -16.22
C SER A 69 16.54 17.88 -16.30
N PRO A 70 16.34 17.29 -17.50
CA PRO A 70 16.21 15.84 -17.66
C PRO A 70 17.41 15.05 -17.10
N ALA A 71 18.62 15.58 -17.23
CA ALA A 71 19.82 14.93 -16.73
C ALA A 71 19.87 14.89 -15.20
N GLU A 72 19.43 15.94 -14.54
CA GLU A 72 19.37 16.05 -13.08
C GLU A 72 18.33 15.10 -12.49
N ILE A 73 17.10 15.12 -13.05
CA ILE A 73 16.06 14.25 -12.51
C ILE A 73 16.38 12.78 -12.73
N GLU A 74 17.00 12.40 -13.85
CA GLU A 74 17.49 11.05 -14.04
C GLU A 74 18.62 10.68 -13.06
N ALA A 75 19.55 11.59 -12.80
CA ALA A 75 20.61 11.37 -11.84
C ALA A 75 20.05 11.19 -10.43
N TYR A 76 19.04 11.99 -10.06
CA TYR A 76 18.31 11.84 -8.81
C TYR A 76 17.60 10.50 -8.75
N GLY A 77 16.88 10.10 -9.79
CA GLY A 77 16.20 8.79 -9.88
C GLY A 77 17.17 7.61 -9.69
N ARG A 78 18.35 7.65 -10.31
CA ARG A 78 19.38 6.65 -10.07
C ARG A 78 19.86 6.60 -8.63
N SER A 79 19.98 7.76 -7.97
CA SER A 79 20.36 7.82 -6.55
C SER A 79 19.28 7.22 -5.64
N VAL A 80 18.02 7.41 -5.96
CA VAL A 80 16.87 6.77 -5.27
C VAL A 80 16.94 5.27 -5.44
N LEU A 81 17.09 4.77 -6.69
CA LEU A 81 17.16 3.34 -6.99
C LEU A 81 18.36 2.65 -6.33
N ALA A 82 19.48 3.33 -6.16
CA ALA A 82 20.65 2.79 -5.45
C ALA A 82 20.34 2.48 -3.96
N ASN A 83 19.28 3.07 -3.40
CA ASN A 83 18.83 2.86 -2.03
C ASN A 83 17.52 2.06 -1.94
N LEU A 84 17.01 1.57 -3.07
CA LEU A 84 15.83 0.70 -3.16
C LEU A 84 16.27 -0.70 -3.52
N SER A 85 15.97 -1.69 -2.70
CA SER A 85 16.27 -3.08 -2.97
C SER A 85 15.01 -3.90 -3.12
N VAL A 86 15.05 -4.83 -4.08
CA VAL A 86 14.01 -5.84 -4.29
C VAL A 86 14.69 -7.19 -4.38
N SER A 87 14.15 -8.17 -3.68
CA SER A 87 14.61 -9.56 -3.81
C SER A 87 13.42 -10.52 -3.87
N LEU A 88 13.55 -11.54 -4.72
CA LEU A 88 12.60 -12.65 -4.81
C LEU A 88 13.25 -13.92 -4.27
N ASP A 89 12.64 -14.55 -3.27
CA ASP A 89 13.15 -15.74 -2.60
C ASP A 89 14.62 -15.62 -2.16
N GLY A 90 15.01 -14.39 -1.77
CA GLY A 90 16.38 -14.07 -1.34
C GLY A 90 17.35 -13.72 -2.47
N GLN A 91 16.93 -13.82 -3.74
CA GLN A 91 17.74 -13.40 -4.89
C GLN A 91 17.41 -11.93 -5.26
N ALA A 92 18.46 -11.11 -5.36
CA ALA A 92 18.29 -9.70 -5.71
C ALA A 92 17.78 -9.54 -7.14
N ALA A 93 16.75 -8.72 -7.32
CA ALA A 93 16.27 -8.26 -8.62
C ALA A 93 16.86 -6.88 -8.90
N ALA A 94 17.64 -6.76 -9.98
CA ALA A 94 18.15 -5.47 -10.42
C ALA A 94 17.01 -4.61 -10.95
N LEU A 95 16.83 -3.42 -10.39
CA LEU A 95 15.85 -2.45 -10.83
C LEU A 95 16.45 -1.51 -11.87
N GLU A 96 15.74 -1.32 -12.97
CA GLU A 96 16.05 -0.34 -13.99
C GLU A 96 15.05 0.81 -13.94
N LEU A 97 15.53 2.05 -14.00
CA LEU A 97 14.68 3.24 -14.09
C LEU A 97 14.01 3.26 -15.46
N THR A 98 12.69 3.17 -15.49
CA THR A 98 11.91 3.19 -16.74
C THR A 98 11.29 4.55 -17.03
N ARG A 99 10.99 5.31 -15.97
CA ARG A 99 10.44 6.66 -16.07
C ARG A 99 10.70 7.44 -14.79
N ILE A 100 10.92 8.75 -14.95
CA ILE A 100 10.89 9.70 -13.85
C ILE A 100 10.33 11.03 -14.32
N ASP A 101 9.44 11.61 -13.52
CA ASP A 101 8.84 12.93 -13.76
C ASP A 101 9.02 13.78 -12.50
N ALA A 102 9.41 15.05 -12.68
CA ALA A 102 9.55 16.00 -11.58
C ALA A 102 8.48 17.10 -11.64
N PRO A 103 7.98 17.58 -10.49
CA PRO A 103 7.22 18.82 -10.41
C PRO A 103 8.16 20.02 -10.53
N SER A 104 7.62 21.23 -10.54
CA SER A 104 8.43 22.45 -10.42
C SER A 104 9.03 22.57 -9.01
N ILE A 105 10.17 23.30 -8.92
CA ILE A 105 10.81 23.60 -7.63
C ILE A 105 9.88 24.37 -6.69
N ALA A 106 9.05 25.24 -7.25
CA ALA A 106 8.04 25.99 -6.46
C ALA A 106 7.04 25.05 -5.79
N GLU A 107 6.48 24.08 -6.54
CA GLU A 107 5.57 23.06 -6.00
C GLU A 107 6.24 22.20 -4.93
N MET A 108 7.52 21.85 -5.11
CA MET A 108 8.27 21.10 -4.09
C MET A 108 8.44 21.92 -2.80
N ARG A 109 8.78 23.22 -2.92
CA ARG A 109 8.94 24.12 -1.75
C ARG A 109 7.63 24.34 -0.99
N ASP A 110 6.51 24.31 -1.71
CA ASP A 110 5.17 24.43 -1.11
C ASP A 110 4.65 23.11 -0.51
N GLY A 111 5.41 22.01 -0.63
CA GLY A 111 5.00 20.69 -0.15
C GLY A 111 3.90 20.04 -1.00
N MET A 112 3.66 20.55 -2.21
CA MET A 112 2.61 20.11 -3.12
C MET A 112 3.15 19.29 -4.31
N GLY A 113 4.45 19.36 -4.56
CA GLY A 113 5.09 18.70 -5.69
C GLY A 113 5.48 17.25 -5.37
N THR A 114 5.18 16.33 -6.29
CA THR A 114 5.56 14.92 -6.18
C THR A 114 6.44 14.51 -7.35
N ILE A 115 7.64 14.02 -7.06
CA ILE A 115 8.49 13.33 -8.03
C ILE A 115 7.93 11.92 -8.19
N ARG A 116 7.66 11.49 -9.44
CA ARG A 116 7.14 10.16 -9.74
C ARG A 116 8.18 9.34 -10.46
N LEU A 117 8.58 8.23 -9.85
CA LEU A 117 9.56 7.30 -10.37
C LEU A 117 8.90 5.96 -10.67
N ARG A 118 9.25 5.36 -11.82
CA ARG A 118 8.91 3.98 -12.16
C ARG A 118 10.19 3.20 -12.42
N ALA A 119 10.28 2.02 -11.83
CA ALA A 119 11.37 1.10 -12.05
C ALA A 119 10.82 -0.31 -12.26
N ALA A 120 11.50 -1.08 -13.08
CA ALA A 120 11.16 -2.46 -13.33
C ALA A 120 12.36 -3.36 -13.07
N GLY A 121 12.11 -4.54 -12.50
CA GLY A 121 13.11 -5.58 -12.30
C GLY A 121 12.62 -6.91 -12.88
N ARG A 122 13.53 -7.68 -13.48
CA ARG A 122 13.23 -9.03 -13.93
C ARG A 122 13.27 -9.97 -12.73
N VAL A 123 12.32 -10.87 -12.66
CA VAL A 123 12.23 -11.93 -11.67
C VAL A 123 11.85 -13.23 -12.38
N ASP A 124 12.53 -14.32 -12.05
CA ASP A 124 12.14 -15.63 -12.54
C ASP A 124 11.23 -16.27 -11.50
N ALA A 125 9.93 -16.25 -11.79
CA ALA A 125 8.94 -16.82 -10.89
C ALA A 125 8.24 -18.01 -11.54
N ASP A 126 8.65 -19.21 -11.15
CA ASP A 126 7.90 -20.44 -11.41
C ASP A 126 6.59 -20.45 -10.62
N SER A 127 5.69 -21.37 -10.96
CA SER A 127 4.46 -21.61 -10.20
C SER A 127 4.77 -21.99 -8.74
N GLY A 128 3.89 -21.60 -7.82
CA GLY A 128 4.03 -21.91 -6.40
C GLY A 128 4.01 -20.66 -5.51
N THR A 129 4.35 -20.85 -4.24
CA THR A 129 4.44 -19.75 -3.28
C THR A 129 5.80 -19.08 -3.38
N ARG A 130 5.80 -17.75 -3.43
CA ARG A 130 6.98 -16.89 -3.57
C ARG A 130 7.00 -15.83 -2.51
N THR A 131 8.17 -15.35 -2.16
CA THR A 131 8.38 -14.28 -1.20
C THR A 131 9.15 -13.14 -1.86
N LEU A 132 8.50 -12.00 -2.06
CA LEU A 132 9.14 -10.75 -2.46
C LEU A 132 9.45 -9.91 -1.23
N VAL A 133 10.66 -9.38 -1.15
CA VAL A 133 11.04 -8.39 -0.14
C VAL A 133 11.44 -7.10 -0.86
N VAL A 134 10.83 -6.00 -0.43
CA VAL A 134 11.15 -4.65 -0.92
C VAL A 134 11.61 -3.82 0.25
N GLU A 135 12.71 -3.10 0.09
CA GLU A 135 13.24 -2.22 1.12
C GLU A 135 13.68 -0.90 0.51
N ASN A 136 13.28 0.22 1.13
CA ASN A 136 13.66 1.57 0.76
C ASN A 136 14.47 2.21 1.90
N ARG A 137 15.72 2.58 1.60
CA ARG A 137 16.66 3.25 2.52
C ARG A 137 17.03 4.65 2.05
N HIS A 138 16.27 5.23 1.12
CA HIS A 138 16.58 6.55 0.61
C HIS A 138 16.26 7.62 1.64
N LEU A 139 17.27 8.38 2.09
CA LEU A 139 17.18 9.51 3.03
C LEU A 139 16.41 9.20 4.33
N PRO A 140 16.81 8.17 5.11
CA PRO A 140 16.01 7.69 6.25
C PRO A 140 15.83 8.74 7.37
N ALA A 141 16.73 9.70 7.50
CA ALA A 141 16.64 10.74 8.52
C ALA A 141 15.56 11.80 8.23
N ALA A 142 15.08 11.89 6.99
CA ALA A 142 14.10 12.88 6.56
C ALA A 142 12.78 12.25 6.09
N SER A 143 12.71 10.90 6.01
CA SER A 143 11.66 10.21 5.29
C SER A 143 10.67 9.49 6.18
N VAL A 144 9.42 9.50 5.72
CA VAL A 144 8.37 8.56 6.10
C VAL A 144 8.07 7.67 4.89
N TYR A 145 8.01 6.37 5.13
CA TYR A 145 7.85 5.38 4.08
C TYR A 145 6.46 4.75 4.10
N MET A 146 6.03 4.31 2.93
CA MET A 146 4.87 3.46 2.77
C MET A 146 5.12 2.51 1.61
N ILE A 147 5.09 1.20 1.85
CA ILE A 147 5.25 0.18 0.81
C ILE A 147 3.99 -0.67 0.76
N ASN A 148 3.35 -0.72 -0.42
CA ASN A 148 2.14 -1.49 -0.65
C ASN A 148 2.26 -2.36 -1.90
N ALA A 149 1.89 -3.64 -1.78
CA ALA A 149 1.60 -4.47 -2.96
C ALA A 149 0.24 -4.10 -3.51
N LEU A 150 0.16 -3.90 -4.82
CA LEU A 150 -1.09 -3.77 -5.54
C LEU A 150 -1.70 -5.16 -5.78
N LEU A 151 -3.01 -5.19 -6.02
CA LEU A 151 -3.67 -6.41 -6.49
C LEU A 151 -3.16 -6.71 -7.90
N PRO A 152 -2.66 -7.94 -8.15
CA PRO A 152 -2.17 -8.31 -9.47
C PRO A 152 -3.30 -8.31 -10.52
N ASP A 153 -3.00 -7.83 -11.73
CA ASP A 153 -3.92 -7.92 -12.87
C ASP A 153 -4.01 -9.36 -13.40
N ASP A 154 -2.90 -10.13 -13.35
CA ASP A 154 -2.91 -11.55 -13.67
C ASP A 154 -3.62 -12.34 -12.58
N ARG A 155 -4.78 -12.92 -12.91
CA ARG A 155 -5.58 -13.76 -12.01
C ARG A 155 -4.87 -15.00 -11.51
N ALA A 156 -3.80 -15.42 -12.17
CA ALA A 156 -2.98 -16.52 -11.71
C ALA A 156 -2.04 -16.12 -10.55
N ILE A 157 -1.87 -14.83 -10.30
CA ILE A 157 -1.07 -14.31 -9.20
C ILE A 157 -2.00 -13.83 -8.10
N ARG A 158 -1.78 -14.31 -6.87
CA ARG A 158 -2.57 -13.94 -5.71
C ARG A 158 -1.66 -13.55 -4.55
N VAL A 159 -1.77 -12.32 -4.08
CA VAL A 159 -1.11 -11.89 -2.84
C VAL A 159 -1.75 -12.63 -1.65
N VAL A 160 -0.94 -13.32 -0.87
CA VAL A 160 -1.36 -14.12 0.30
C VAL A 160 -1.22 -13.30 1.57
N SER A 161 -0.07 -12.65 1.74
CA SER A 161 0.19 -11.81 2.92
C SER A 161 1.12 -10.66 2.58
N GLN A 162 1.05 -9.62 3.38
CA GLN A 162 1.99 -8.50 3.37
C GLN A 162 2.30 -8.08 4.79
N VAL A 163 3.57 -8.14 5.16
CA VAL A 163 4.08 -7.72 6.46
C VAL A 163 5.09 -6.60 6.25
N ARG A 164 4.96 -5.51 7.02
CA ARG A 164 5.86 -4.36 6.99
C ARG A 164 6.62 -4.25 8.30
N ASP A 165 7.80 -3.66 8.24
CA ASP A 165 8.51 -3.22 9.43
C ASP A 165 7.78 -2.04 10.12
N PRO A 166 8.09 -1.71 11.38
CA PRO A 166 7.43 -0.61 12.09
C PRO A 166 7.60 0.76 11.41
N GLN A 167 8.69 0.98 10.67
CA GLN A 167 8.98 2.20 9.92
C GLN A 167 8.34 2.21 8.53
N GLN A 168 7.73 1.09 8.11
CA GLN A 168 7.17 0.87 6.78
C GLN A 168 8.18 1.04 5.64
N SER A 169 9.47 0.99 5.96
CA SER A 169 10.59 1.08 5.02
C SER A 169 10.89 -0.25 4.33
N SER A 170 10.37 -1.35 4.85
CA SER A 170 10.48 -2.69 4.28
C SER A 170 9.13 -3.39 4.28
N ALA A 171 8.87 -4.15 3.21
CA ALA A 171 7.70 -5.02 3.10
C ALA A 171 8.12 -6.41 2.59
N ARG A 172 7.64 -7.44 3.29
CA ARG A 172 7.65 -8.84 2.85
C ARG A 172 6.29 -9.19 2.31
N ILE A 173 6.23 -9.60 1.05
CA ILE A 173 5.01 -9.90 0.32
C ILE A 173 5.06 -11.37 -0.08
N GLU A 174 4.17 -12.18 0.49
CA GLU A 174 3.97 -13.56 0.06
C GLU A 174 2.88 -13.60 -1.00
N TYR A 175 3.16 -14.28 -2.11
CA TYR A 175 2.19 -14.44 -3.19
C TYR A 175 2.29 -15.83 -3.81
N GLN A 176 1.23 -16.27 -4.43
CA GLN A 176 1.13 -17.52 -5.15
C GLN A 176 0.96 -17.27 -6.64
N ILE A 177 1.70 -18.03 -7.45
CA ILE A 177 1.51 -18.13 -8.88
C ILE A 177 0.88 -19.48 -9.16
N GLY A 178 -0.37 -19.46 -9.62
CA GLY A 178 -1.07 -20.67 -10.06
C GLY A 178 -0.53 -21.20 -11.39
N PRO A 179 -0.74 -22.48 -11.71
CA PRO A 179 -0.54 -22.97 -13.06
C PRO A 179 -1.38 -22.13 -14.02
N GLY A 180 -0.79 -21.67 -15.11
CA GLY A 180 -1.47 -20.82 -16.10
C GLY A 180 -2.62 -21.57 -16.78
N GLY A 181 -3.80 -21.43 -16.24
CA GLY A 181 -5.03 -22.04 -16.73
C GLY A 181 -6.11 -21.82 -15.68
N ILE A 182 -7.18 -21.17 -16.07
CA ILE A 182 -8.32 -20.84 -15.22
C ILE A 182 -9.06 -22.17 -14.94
N GLU A 183 -8.94 -22.70 -13.73
CA GLU A 183 -10.03 -23.54 -13.24
C GLU A 183 -11.19 -22.63 -12.81
N GLU A 184 -12.07 -22.29 -13.75
CA GLU A 184 -13.34 -21.59 -13.49
C GLU A 184 -14.29 -22.41 -12.55
N GLY A 185 -13.92 -23.65 -12.21
CA GLY A 185 -14.72 -24.57 -11.43
C GLY A 185 -14.64 -24.45 -9.90
N ALA A 186 -13.58 -23.89 -9.34
CA ALA A 186 -13.35 -23.94 -7.88
C ALA A 186 -14.30 -23.03 -7.08
N TRP A 187 -14.80 -21.95 -7.67
CA TRP A 187 -15.73 -21.03 -6.97
C TRP A 187 -17.15 -21.55 -6.87
N LEU A 188 -17.57 -22.42 -7.81
CA LEU A 188 -18.89 -23.05 -7.78
C LEU A 188 -18.99 -24.08 -6.64
N SER A 189 -17.88 -24.69 -6.23
CA SER A 189 -17.86 -25.70 -5.17
C SER A 189 -18.10 -25.10 -3.78
N ILE A 190 -17.57 -23.91 -3.51
CA ILE A 190 -17.74 -23.22 -2.21
C ILE A 190 -19.15 -22.63 -2.10
N GLY A 191 -19.69 -22.08 -3.19
CA GLY A 191 -21.05 -21.58 -3.24
C GLY A 191 -22.10 -22.69 -3.07
N ALA A 192 -21.89 -23.87 -3.69
CA ALA A 192 -22.78 -25.01 -3.61
C ALA A 192 -22.79 -25.64 -2.20
N LEU A 193 -21.64 -25.74 -1.52
CA LEU A 193 -21.58 -26.23 -0.14
C LEU A 193 -22.26 -25.27 0.84
N GLY A 194 -22.11 -23.95 0.65
CA GLY A 194 -22.79 -22.93 1.46
C GLY A 194 -24.31 -22.98 1.31
N LEU A 195 -24.82 -23.17 0.09
CA LEU A 195 -26.28 -23.30 -0.19
C LEU A 195 -26.86 -24.61 0.36
N LEU A 196 -26.14 -25.72 0.29
CA LEU A 196 -26.52 -26.99 0.86
C LEU A 196 -26.59 -26.94 2.40
N ALA A 197 -25.61 -26.29 3.05
CA ALA A 197 -25.63 -26.09 4.50
C ALA A 197 -26.81 -25.20 4.94
N LEU A 198 -27.13 -24.16 4.19
CA LEU A 198 -28.26 -23.26 4.47
C LEU A 198 -29.60 -23.98 4.29
N ALA A 199 -29.72 -24.84 3.27
CA ALA A 199 -30.93 -25.64 3.02
C ALA A 199 -31.14 -26.71 4.10
N ALA A 200 -30.07 -27.36 4.57
CA ALA A 200 -30.11 -28.32 5.67
C ALA A 200 -30.51 -27.64 7.00
N PHE A 201 -29.95 -26.47 7.29
CA PHE A 201 -30.27 -25.69 8.49
C PHE A 201 -31.74 -25.24 8.50
N ARG A 202 -32.28 -24.80 7.36
CA ARG A 202 -33.71 -24.44 7.22
C ARG A 202 -34.64 -25.64 7.40
N ARG A 203 -34.28 -26.83 6.92
CA ARG A 203 -35.09 -28.05 7.13
C ARG A 203 -35.13 -28.48 8.60
N GLN A 204 -34.05 -28.34 9.34
CA GLN A 204 -34.00 -28.67 10.78
C GLN A 204 -34.79 -27.66 11.63
N SER A 205 -34.85 -26.38 11.26
CA SER A 205 -35.63 -25.38 11.99
C SER A 205 -37.16 -25.53 11.79
N MET A 206 -37.61 -26.13 10.69
CA MET A 206 -39.03 -26.39 10.41
C MET A 206 -39.54 -27.71 11.02
N ALA A 207 -38.65 -28.59 11.51
CA ALA A 207 -39.01 -29.91 12.04
C ALA A 207 -39.16 -29.94 13.58
N ARG A 208 -39.20 -28.79 14.26
CA ARG A 208 -39.52 -28.75 15.70
C ARG A 208 -41.04 -28.80 15.91
N PRO A 209 -41.63 -29.91 16.46
CA PRO A 209 -43.03 -29.94 16.80
C PRO A 209 -43.31 -29.03 17.98
N ALA A 210 -44.40 -28.27 17.90
CA ALA A 210 -44.93 -27.49 19.00
C ALA A 210 -45.32 -28.42 20.17
N ALA A 211 -44.68 -28.26 21.32
CA ALA A 211 -45.09 -28.95 22.53
C ALA A 211 -46.48 -28.41 22.98
N HIS A 212 -47.48 -29.27 22.93
CA HIS A 212 -48.78 -29.00 23.52
C HIS A 212 -48.63 -28.85 25.03
N ALA A 213 -48.94 -27.70 25.55
CA ALA A 213 -49.17 -27.48 26.97
C ALA A 213 -50.62 -27.91 27.28
N THR A 214 -50.78 -29.06 27.88
CA THR A 214 -52.03 -29.46 28.55
C THR A 214 -52.12 -28.76 29.88
N VAL A 215 -53.09 -27.86 30.01
CA VAL A 215 -53.52 -27.32 31.30
C VAL A 215 -54.60 -28.28 31.81
N GLU A 216 -54.27 -29.00 32.90
CA GLU A 216 -55.31 -29.64 33.75
C GLU A 216 -55.55 -28.74 34.94
N GLY A 217 -56.81 -28.32 35.06
CA GLY A 217 -57.31 -27.66 36.24
C GLY A 217 -57.76 -28.66 37.30
N HIS A 218 -57.45 -28.29 38.51
CA HIS A 218 -58.34 -28.58 39.71
C HIS A 218 -58.03 -27.57 40.75
#